data_2565abc37ddcd3236f985caa09822662
#
_entry.id   2565abc37ddcd3236f985caa09822662
#
_cell.length_a   1.000
_cell.length_b   1.000
_cell.length_c   1.000
_cell.angle_alpha   90.00
_cell.angle_beta   90.00
_cell.angle_gamma   90.00
#
_symmetry.space_group_name_H-M   'P 1'
#
loop_
_entity.id
_entity.type
_entity.pdbx_description
1 polymer ?
#
loop_
_entity_poly.entity_id
_entity_poly.type
_entity_poly.pdbx_seq_one_letter_code
_entity_poly.pdbx_strand_id
1 'polypeptide(L)'
;TVQNNLDEDIKYYWWRGYFDADGCLYVNKKHYTVQISIASTYEQDWKFVEELFMKLGCKYSIYRRNHKAKNGNISYSSSIMIRNKKDCLKFLDYIYQGEVFGLSRKYKKYLELKG
;
A
#
# COMPACT_ATOMS: atom_id res chain seq x y z
N THR A 1 -3.95 7.04 16.09
CA THR A 1 -2.78 6.37 15.49
C THR A 1 -1.59 7.33 15.44
N VAL A 2 -0.38 6.75 15.41
CA VAL A 2 0.85 7.55 15.39
C VAL A 2 0.87 8.52 14.22
N GLN A 3 0.46 8.08 13.03
CA GLN A 3 0.50 8.94 11.84
C GLN A 3 -0.45 10.15 11.93
N ASN A 4 -1.51 10.10 12.73
CA ASN A 4 -2.42 11.22 12.90
C ASN A 4 -1.84 12.32 13.79
N ASN A 5 -0.80 12.02 14.56
CA ASN A 5 -0.12 12.98 15.42
C ASN A 5 1.08 13.65 14.76
N LEU A 6 1.38 13.28 13.50
CA LEU A 6 2.49 13.84 12.75
C LEU A 6 2.03 15.08 11.96
N ASP A 7 2.95 16.03 11.78
CA ASP A 7 2.72 17.14 10.87
C ASP A 7 2.52 16.64 9.44
N GLU A 8 1.68 17.34 8.66
CA GLU A 8 1.42 16.98 7.26
C GLU A 8 2.71 16.92 6.44
N ASP A 9 3.70 17.77 6.76
CA ASP A 9 4.96 17.83 6.03
C ASP A 9 5.80 16.55 6.16
N ILE A 10 5.54 15.74 7.17
CA ILE A 10 6.33 14.51 7.42
C ILE A 10 5.50 13.23 7.41
N LYS A 11 4.18 13.34 7.26
CA LYS A 11 3.30 12.14 7.21
C LYS A 11 3.70 11.18 6.10
N TYR A 12 4.15 11.70 4.97
CA TYR A 12 4.56 10.85 3.85
C TYR A 12 5.76 9.95 4.21
N TYR A 13 6.64 10.39 5.11
CA TYR A 13 7.73 9.54 5.61
C TYR A 13 7.20 8.35 6.38
N TRP A 14 6.20 8.59 7.21
CA TRP A 14 5.57 7.51 7.96
C TRP A 14 4.93 6.49 7.01
N TRP A 15 4.20 6.97 6.01
CA TRP A 15 3.56 6.11 5.00
C TRP A 15 4.59 5.38 4.14
N ARG A 16 5.69 6.03 3.81
CA ARG A 16 6.81 5.40 3.08
C ARG A 16 7.35 4.21 3.87
N GLY A 17 7.66 4.39 5.15
CA GLY A 17 8.14 3.33 6.01
C GLY A 17 7.16 2.19 6.16
N TYR A 18 5.88 2.52 6.36
CA TYR A 18 4.82 1.53 6.47
C TYR A 18 4.70 0.70 5.18
N PHE A 19 4.65 1.35 4.03
CA PHE A 19 4.54 0.66 2.75
C PHE A 19 5.79 -0.16 2.44
N ASP A 20 6.97 0.37 2.70
CA ASP A 20 8.22 -0.37 2.45
C ASP A 20 8.31 -1.64 3.29
N ALA A 21 7.78 -1.61 4.52
CA ALA A 21 7.78 -2.77 5.41
C ALA A 21 6.67 -3.78 5.08
N ASP A 22 5.44 -3.31 4.90
CA ASP A 22 4.24 -4.16 4.86
C ASP A 22 3.51 -4.18 3.52
N GLY A 23 3.82 -3.26 2.62
CA GLY A 23 3.17 -3.17 1.33
C GLY A 23 3.81 -4.04 0.26
N CYS A 24 3.09 -4.20 -0.84
CA CYS A 24 3.58 -4.91 -2.02
C CYS A 24 3.27 -4.09 -3.27
N LEU A 25 4.26 -3.91 -4.11
CA LEU A 25 4.10 -3.29 -5.42
C LEU A 25 4.31 -4.34 -6.48
N TYR A 26 3.25 -4.66 -7.22
CA TYR A 26 3.28 -5.62 -8.30
C TYR A 26 3.22 -4.89 -9.64
N VAL A 27 4.16 -5.22 -10.52
CA VAL A 27 4.23 -4.67 -11.87
C VAL A 27 4.34 -5.84 -12.85
N ASN A 28 3.37 -5.95 -13.75
CA ASN A 28 3.42 -6.93 -14.82
C ASN A 28 3.64 -6.19 -16.15
N LYS A 29 4.88 -6.21 -16.63
CA LYS A 29 5.26 -5.51 -17.86
C LYS A 29 4.61 -6.10 -19.10
N LYS A 30 4.34 -7.40 -19.09
CA LYS A 30 3.72 -8.09 -20.23
C LYS A 30 2.29 -7.64 -20.46
N HIS A 31 1.53 -7.41 -19.39
CA HIS A 31 0.13 -7.01 -19.46
C HIS A 31 -0.10 -5.56 -19.04
N TYR A 32 0.97 -4.83 -18.73
CA TYR A 32 0.92 -3.43 -18.29
C TYR A 32 0.05 -3.22 -17.06
N THR A 33 0.00 -4.23 -16.18
CA THR A 33 -0.76 -4.13 -14.93
C THR A 33 0.12 -3.65 -13.80
N VAL A 34 -0.42 -2.72 -13.01
CA VAL A 34 0.23 -2.22 -11.80
C VAL A 34 -0.74 -2.37 -10.64
N GLN A 35 -0.25 -2.91 -9.53
CA GLN A 35 -1.09 -3.14 -8.37
C GLN A 35 -0.31 -2.86 -7.10
N ILE A 36 -0.94 -2.17 -6.16
CA ILE A 36 -0.44 -1.97 -4.80
C ILE A 36 -1.34 -2.73 -3.87
N SER A 37 -0.76 -3.46 -2.92
CA SER A 37 -1.52 -4.13 -1.87
C SER A 37 -0.83 -4.02 -0.54
N ILE A 38 -1.62 -3.94 0.53
CA ILE A 38 -1.17 -4.03 1.91
C ILE A 38 -2.01 -5.11 2.56
N ALA A 39 -1.37 -6.13 3.11
CA ALA A 39 -2.06 -7.29 3.66
C ALA A 39 -1.81 -7.41 5.17
N SER A 40 -2.77 -8.02 5.86
CA SER A 40 -2.67 -8.34 7.28
C SER A 40 -3.09 -9.78 7.51
N THR A 41 -2.44 -10.45 8.44
CA THR A 41 -2.75 -11.84 8.82
C THR A 41 -3.92 -11.93 9.81
N TYR A 42 -4.54 -10.82 10.15
CA TYR A 42 -5.72 -10.74 10.99
C TYR A 42 -6.72 -9.77 10.39
N GLU A 43 -7.94 -9.79 10.90
CA GLU A 43 -8.93 -8.84 10.46
C GLU A 43 -8.54 -7.45 10.97
N GLN A 44 -8.23 -6.56 10.05
CA GLN A 44 -7.74 -5.23 10.38
C GLN A 44 -8.77 -4.18 9.98
N ASP A 45 -8.87 -3.12 10.79
CA ASP A 45 -9.60 -1.92 10.43
C ASP A 45 -8.72 -1.08 9.50
N TRP A 46 -9.10 -1.00 8.24
CA TRP A 46 -8.35 -0.28 7.21
C TRP A 46 -8.70 1.21 7.14
N LYS A 47 -9.49 1.72 8.08
CA LYS A 47 -9.98 3.09 8.01
C LYS A 47 -8.87 4.12 7.82
N PHE A 48 -7.74 3.94 8.49
CA PHE A 48 -6.61 4.88 8.39
C PHE A 48 -5.98 4.89 7.00
N VAL A 49 -5.95 3.74 6.31
CA VAL A 49 -5.45 3.64 4.93
C VAL A 49 -6.50 4.17 3.96
N GLU A 50 -7.78 3.85 4.21
CA GLU A 50 -8.89 4.34 3.38
C GLU A 50 -8.92 5.87 3.36
N GLU A 51 -8.72 6.51 4.50
CA GLU A 51 -8.71 7.97 4.61
C GLU A 51 -7.60 8.58 3.74
N LEU A 52 -6.41 7.96 3.72
CA LEU A 52 -5.33 8.42 2.85
C LEU A 52 -5.69 8.24 1.38
N PHE A 53 -6.21 7.06 1.00
CA PHE A 53 -6.56 6.80 -0.40
C PHE A 53 -7.65 7.74 -0.89
N MET A 54 -8.65 8.03 -0.07
CA MET A 54 -9.69 9.01 -0.41
C MET A 54 -9.12 10.41 -0.57
N LYS A 55 -8.20 10.81 0.33
CA LYS A 55 -7.53 12.11 0.25
C LYS A 55 -6.72 12.25 -1.04
N LEU A 56 -6.07 11.18 -1.48
CA LEU A 56 -5.27 11.18 -2.71
C LEU A 56 -6.11 10.97 -3.97
N GLY A 57 -7.39 10.64 -3.82
CA GLY A 57 -8.26 10.35 -4.96
C GLY A 57 -7.98 9.00 -5.60
N CYS A 58 -7.55 8.02 -4.83
CA CYS A 58 -7.25 6.68 -5.31
C CYS A 58 -8.45 5.76 -5.11
N LYS A 59 -8.82 5.02 -6.16
CA LYS A 59 -9.80 3.95 -6.05
C LYS A 59 -9.13 2.72 -5.43
N TYR A 60 -9.82 2.07 -4.50
CA TYR A 60 -9.29 0.93 -3.78
C TYR A 60 -10.37 -0.12 -3.55
N SER A 61 -9.94 -1.33 -3.20
CA SER A 61 -10.84 -2.42 -2.79
C SER A 61 -10.28 -3.08 -1.54
N ILE A 62 -11.15 -3.57 -0.69
CA ILE A 62 -10.77 -4.31 0.51
C ILE A 62 -11.26 -5.74 0.36
N TYR A 63 -10.38 -6.69 0.62
CA TYR A 63 -10.67 -8.11 0.58
C TYR A 63 -10.48 -8.71 1.96
N ARG A 64 -11.43 -9.52 2.39
CA ARG A 64 -11.37 -10.23 3.66
C ARG A 64 -11.56 -11.71 3.38
N ARG A 65 -10.71 -12.52 4.02
CA ARG A 65 -10.77 -13.98 3.86
C ARG A 65 -10.75 -14.66 5.23
N ASN A 66 -11.57 -15.70 5.34
CA ASN A 66 -11.52 -16.64 6.46
C ASN A 66 -10.92 -17.93 5.93
N HIS A 67 -9.93 -18.47 6.63
CA HIS A 67 -9.30 -19.72 6.25
C HIS A 67 -9.39 -20.69 7.42
N LYS A 68 -10.03 -21.86 7.18
CA LYS A 68 -10.15 -22.90 8.20
C LYS A 68 -9.01 -23.90 8.02
N ALA A 69 -8.15 -23.99 9.02
CA ALA A 69 -7.07 -24.95 9.02
C ALA A 69 -7.59 -26.38 9.30
N LYS A 70 -6.76 -27.38 9.01
CA LYS A 70 -7.11 -28.78 9.24
C LYS A 70 -7.43 -29.08 10.70
N ASN A 71 -6.83 -28.33 11.65
CA ASN A 71 -7.09 -28.51 13.08
C ASN A 71 -8.37 -27.83 13.56
N GLY A 72 -9.15 -27.26 12.66
CA GLY A 72 -10.40 -26.57 12.99
C GLY A 72 -10.25 -25.11 13.38
N ASN A 73 -9.04 -24.59 13.52
CA ASN A 73 -8.82 -23.18 13.80
C ASN A 73 -9.16 -22.33 12.58
N ILE A 74 -9.78 -21.16 12.82
CA ILE A 74 -10.11 -20.23 11.77
C ILE A 74 -9.10 -19.08 11.84
N SER A 75 -8.42 -18.82 10.72
CA SER A 75 -7.57 -17.67 10.57
C SER A 75 -8.27 -16.64 9.69
N TYR A 76 -8.01 -15.36 9.99
CA TYR A 76 -8.57 -14.23 9.26
C TYR A 76 -7.43 -13.48 8.58
N SER A 77 -7.67 -13.05 7.36
CA SER A 77 -6.74 -12.18 6.67
C SER A 77 -7.51 -11.12 5.91
N SER A 78 -6.90 -9.97 5.72
CA SER A 78 -7.48 -8.90 4.93
C SER A 78 -6.40 -8.19 4.15
N SER A 79 -6.79 -7.54 3.06
CA SER A 79 -5.90 -6.71 2.27
C SER A 79 -6.66 -5.55 1.66
N ILE A 80 -5.94 -4.44 1.47
CA ILE A 80 -6.44 -3.28 0.75
C ILE A 80 -5.57 -3.09 -0.49
N MET A 81 -6.20 -2.83 -1.64
CA MET A 81 -5.52 -2.86 -2.93
C MET A 81 -5.90 -1.70 -3.82
N ILE A 82 -4.92 -1.18 -4.57
CA ILE A 82 -5.12 -0.26 -5.69
C ILE A 82 -4.70 -1.02 -6.95
N ARG A 83 -5.57 -1.07 -7.95
CA ARG A 83 -5.38 -1.94 -9.12
C ARG A 83 -5.09 -1.21 -10.43
N ASN A 84 -5.16 0.11 -10.48
CA ASN A 84 -4.89 0.83 -11.72
C ASN A 84 -3.60 1.65 -11.57
N LYS A 85 -2.88 1.78 -12.69
CA LYS A 85 -1.59 2.47 -12.72
C LYS A 85 -1.68 3.92 -12.27
N LYS A 86 -2.72 4.64 -12.72
CA LYS A 86 -2.90 6.05 -12.40
C LYS A 86 -2.97 6.29 -10.89
N ASP A 87 -3.81 5.51 -10.21
CA ASP A 87 -3.99 5.66 -8.77
C ASP A 87 -2.80 5.10 -7.99
N CYS A 88 -2.16 4.04 -8.48
CA CYS A 88 -0.92 3.55 -7.90
C CYS A 88 0.16 4.63 -7.91
N LEU A 89 0.30 5.34 -9.03
CA LEU A 89 1.27 6.44 -9.13
C LEU A 89 0.95 7.59 -8.20
N LYS A 90 -0.34 7.92 -7.99
CA LYS A 90 -0.73 8.94 -7.03
C LYS A 90 -0.23 8.60 -5.62
N PHE A 91 -0.40 7.36 -5.20
CA PHE A 91 0.05 6.91 -3.89
C PHE A 91 1.58 6.89 -3.81
N LEU A 92 2.25 6.34 -4.83
CA LEU A 92 3.70 6.27 -4.86
C LEU A 92 4.36 7.65 -4.91
N ASP A 93 3.79 8.58 -5.69
CA ASP A 93 4.27 9.97 -5.74
C ASP A 93 4.17 10.63 -4.36
N TYR A 94 3.12 10.31 -3.61
CA TYR A 94 2.96 10.83 -2.26
C TYR A 94 4.03 10.32 -1.31
N ILE A 95 4.28 8.99 -1.27
CA ILE A 95 5.22 8.41 -0.30
C ILE A 95 6.68 8.62 -0.68
N TYR A 96 6.98 8.76 -1.97
CA TYR A 96 8.36 8.90 -2.45
C TYR A 96 8.72 10.33 -2.86
N GLN A 97 8.02 11.32 -2.31
CA GLN A 97 8.36 12.71 -2.55
C GLN A 97 9.63 13.11 -1.78
N GLY A 98 10.33 14.13 -2.30
CA GLY A 98 11.57 14.61 -1.69
C GLY A 98 12.75 13.68 -1.94
N GLU A 99 13.76 13.77 -1.11
CA GLU A 99 14.93 12.90 -1.20
C GLU A 99 14.60 11.51 -0.65
N VAL A 100 15.02 10.48 -1.39
CA VAL A 100 14.86 9.10 -0.96
C VAL A 100 16.25 8.51 -0.76
N PHE A 101 16.54 8.12 0.48
CA PHE A 101 17.81 7.52 0.85
C PHE A 101 17.72 5.99 0.69
N GLY A 102 18.69 5.42 -0.02
CA GLY A 102 18.70 4.00 -0.33
C GLY A 102 17.78 3.65 -1.50
N LEU A 103 17.94 2.44 -2.02
CA LEU A 103 17.18 1.96 -3.17
C LEU A 103 16.47 0.67 -2.80
N SER A 104 15.25 0.79 -2.26
CA SER A 104 14.39 -0.38 -2.05
C SER A 104 13.93 -0.92 -3.41
N ARG A 105 13.52 -2.19 -3.44
CA ARG A 105 12.94 -2.79 -4.65
C ARG A 105 11.71 -2.03 -5.12
N LYS A 106 10.88 -1.61 -4.20
CA LYS A 106 9.65 -0.86 -4.49
C LYS A 106 9.97 0.49 -5.10
N TYR A 107 10.96 1.19 -4.57
CA TYR A 107 11.37 2.47 -5.11
C TYR A 107 11.92 2.36 -6.53
N LYS A 108 12.72 1.32 -6.80
CA LYS A 108 13.21 1.05 -8.15
C LYS A 108 12.08 0.80 -9.14
N LYS A 109 11.09 0.01 -8.76
CA LYS A 109 9.90 -0.22 -9.59
C LYS A 109 9.13 1.06 -9.86
N TYR A 110 9.02 1.91 -8.85
CA TYR A 110 8.37 3.22 -8.99
C TYR A 110 9.10 4.08 -10.02
N LEU A 111 10.42 4.16 -9.95
CA LEU A 111 11.19 4.93 -10.93
C LEU A 111 11.02 4.40 -12.35
N GLU A 112 10.97 3.08 -12.52
CA GLU A 112 10.72 2.46 -13.82
C GLU A 112 9.32 2.82 -14.36
N LEU A 113 8.32 2.86 -13.49
CA LEU A 113 6.95 3.24 -13.88
C LEU A 113 6.86 4.69 -14.34
N LYS A 114 7.61 5.58 -13.73
CA LYS A 114 7.62 7.00 -14.08
C LYS A 114 8.44 7.31 -15.33
N GLY A 115 9.48 6.55 -15.53
CA GLY A 115 10.36 6.69 -16.68
C GLY A 115 9.76 6.08 -17.91
#